data_f3195c449be77beb7d9e58e082463a75
#
_entry.id   f3195c449be77beb7d9e58e082463a75
#
_cell.length_a   1.000
_cell.length_b   1.000
_cell.length_c   1.000
_cell.angle_alpha   90.00
_cell.angle_beta   90.00
_cell.angle_gamma   90.00
#
_symmetry.space_group_name_H-M   'P 1'
#
loop_
_entity.id
_entity.type
_entity.pdbx_description
1 polymer ?
#
loop_
_entity_poly.entity_id
_entity_poly.type
_entity_poly.pdbx_seq_one_letter_code
_entity_poly.pdbx_strand_id
1 'polypeptide(L)'
;MKKRVAVLVTHEFEDAEYSEPVEAFRAARNSVTNIEQRAGNIVYGKQRKISVSIDRSIDDASIHDFDALLIPGGDSPSSLKIDDRFVYFVRHFANAQKPIFMCSHSPILLMQAGVILGRRITKMQHTFQDLEQAGAVLFDQEVMNDNNLYISSRSTLDLPYFIQETLKVLRR
;
A
#
# COMPACT_ATOMS: atom_id res chain seq x y z
N MET A 1 2.46 1.27 21.03
CA MET A 1 1.21 2.04 20.85
C MET A 1 0.48 1.57 19.61
N LYS A 2 -0.82 1.58 19.67
CA LYS A 2 -1.67 1.15 18.56
C LYS A 2 -1.71 2.21 17.47
N LYS A 3 -1.53 1.79 16.23
CA LYS A 3 -1.66 2.66 15.06
C LYS A 3 -2.90 2.29 14.26
N ARG A 4 -3.38 3.25 13.47
CA ARG A 4 -4.54 3.08 12.60
C ARG A 4 -4.04 2.99 11.18
N VAL A 5 -4.23 1.83 10.56
CA VAL A 5 -3.73 1.56 9.20
C VAL A 5 -4.90 1.60 8.22
N ALA A 6 -4.80 2.46 7.21
CA ALA A 6 -5.71 2.45 6.08
C ALA A 6 -5.19 1.46 5.04
N VAL A 7 -6.10 0.75 4.36
CA VAL A 7 -5.75 -0.12 3.23
C VAL A 7 -6.57 0.34 2.02
N LEU A 8 -5.89 0.75 0.95
CA LEU A 8 -6.55 0.99 -0.33
C LEU A 8 -6.50 -0.30 -1.14
N VAL A 9 -7.65 -0.88 -1.42
CA VAL A 9 -7.74 -2.19 -2.07
C VAL A 9 -9.01 -2.30 -2.90
N THR A 10 -8.89 -2.86 -4.10
CA THR A 10 -10.02 -3.22 -4.94
C THR A 10 -9.78 -4.61 -5.53
N HIS A 11 -10.66 -5.07 -6.42
CA HIS A 11 -10.57 -6.41 -7.02
C HIS A 11 -9.20 -6.70 -7.64
N GLU A 12 -8.84 -7.96 -7.68
CA GLU A 12 -7.61 -8.48 -8.27
C GLU A 12 -6.35 -8.05 -7.51
N PHE A 13 -6.50 -7.76 -6.20
CA PHE A 13 -5.34 -7.59 -5.33
C PHE A 13 -4.64 -8.94 -5.13
N GLU A 14 -3.33 -8.92 -4.88
CA GLU A 14 -2.60 -10.16 -4.56
C GLU A 14 -2.97 -10.59 -3.15
N ASP A 15 -3.61 -11.78 -3.04
CA ASP A 15 -4.23 -12.25 -1.79
C ASP A 15 -3.29 -12.19 -0.59
N ALA A 16 -2.08 -12.75 -0.72
CA ALA A 16 -1.12 -12.80 0.38
C ALA A 16 -0.61 -11.40 0.75
N GLU A 17 -0.54 -10.48 -0.19
CA GLU A 17 -0.07 -9.10 0.06
C GLU A 17 -1.07 -8.27 0.83
N TYR A 18 -2.30 -8.72 0.93
CA TYR A 18 -3.27 -8.18 1.85
C TYR A 18 -3.29 -8.98 3.16
N SER A 19 -3.52 -10.30 3.07
CA SER A 19 -3.83 -11.11 4.25
C SER A 19 -2.67 -11.20 5.24
N GLU A 20 -1.44 -11.40 4.75
CA GLU A 20 -0.31 -11.60 5.64
C GLU A 20 0.09 -10.33 6.39
N PRO A 21 0.25 -9.18 5.75
CA PRO A 21 0.51 -7.94 6.50
C PRO A 21 -0.64 -7.57 7.44
N VAL A 22 -1.89 -7.66 6.98
CA VAL A 22 -3.04 -7.27 7.79
C VAL A 22 -3.16 -8.15 9.04
N GLU A 23 -2.98 -9.46 8.91
CA GLU A 23 -2.96 -10.36 10.06
C GLU A 23 -1.87 -9.97 11.06
N ALA A 24 -0.67 -9.65 10.57
CA ALA A 24 0.44 -9.24 11.41
C ALA A 24 0.15 -7.91 12.12
N PHE A 25 -0.42 -6.94 11.40
CA PHE A 25 -0.79 -5.65 11.99
C PHE A 25 -1.82 -5.81 13.10
N ARG A 26 -2.85 -6.62 12.86
CA ARG A 26 -3.90 -6.88 13.86
C ARG A 26 -3.36 -7.65 15.06
N ALA A 27 -2.48 -8.64 14.83
CA ALA A 27 -1.84 -9.37 15.92
C ALA A 27 -1.00 -8.46 16.81
N ALA A 28 -0.42 -7.40 16.25
CA ALA A 28 0.32 -6.38 16.99
C ALA A 28 -0.59 -5.26 17.51
N ARG A 29 -1.92 -5.46 17.45
CA ARG A 29 -2.96 -4.58 17.98
C ARG A 29 -3.12 -3.25 17.25
N ASN A 30 -2.68 -3.17 16.00
CA ASN A 30 -3.01 -2.04 15.13
C ASN A 30 -4.40 -2.27 14.53
N SER A 31 -5.16 -1.20 14.32
CA SER A 31 -6.44 -1.29 13.63
C SER A 31 -6.23 -1.20 12.12
N VAL A 32 -7.13 -1.84 11.37
CA VAL A 32 -7.08 -1.85 9.91
C VAL A 32 -8.46 -1.45 9.38
N THR A 33 -8.48 -0.47 8.46
CA THR A 33 -9.70 0.01 7.80
C THR A 33 -9.52 -0.15 6.30
N ASN A 34 -10.37 -0.95 5.68
CA ASN A 34 -10.33 -1.21 4.24
C ASN A 34 -11.17 -0.16 3.51
N ILE A 35 -10.56 0.51 2.54
CA ILE A 35 -11.15 1.66 1.84
C ILE A 35 -11.24 1.36 0.35
N GLU A 36 -12.42 1.55 -0.22
CA GLU A 36 -12.69 1.46 -1.64
C GLU A 36 -13.89 2.37 -1.93
N GLN A 37 -14.67 2.14 -2.97
CA GLN A 37 -15.73 3.05 -3.38
C GLN A 37 -16.87 3.15 -2.36
N ARG A 38 -17.28 2.01 -1.77
CA ARG A 38 -18.45 1.96 -0.87
C ARG A 38 -18.22 1.02 0.28
N ALA A 39 -18.60 1.45 1.47
CA ALA A 39 -18.68 0.57 2.63
C ALA A 39 -19.65 -0.58 2.33
N GLY A 40 -19.25 -1.79 2.72
CA GLY A 40 -20.06 -2.99 2.49
C GLY A 40 -19.75 -3.72 1.18
N ASN A 41 -19.04 -3.09 0.24
CA ASN A 41 -18.56 -3.81 -0.95
C ASN A 41 -17.63 -4.95 -0.54
N ILE A 42 -17.63 -6.01 -1.33
CA ILE A 42 -16.69 -7.13 -1.16
C ILE A 42 -15.82 -7.20 -2.40
N VAL A 43 -14.52 -7.16 -2.20
CA VAL A 43 -13.54 -7.27 -3.29
C VAL A 43 -12.79 -8.60 -3.18
N TYR A 44 -12.41 -9.16 -4.30
CA TYR A 44 -11.88 -10.52 -4.39
C TYR A 44 -10.44 -10.50 -4.85
N GLY A 45 -9.60 -11.30 -4.18
CA GLY A 45 -8.20 -11.45 -4.53
C GLY A 45 -8.00 -12.15 -5.87
N LYS A 46 -6.86 -11.89 -6.49
CA LYS A 46 -6.47 -12.42 -7.79
C LYS A 46 -6.42 -13.95 -7.80
N GLN A 47 -6.00 -14.56 -6.69
CA GLN A 47 -5.91 -16.01 -6.54
C GLN A 47 -7.24 -16.64 -6.07
N ARG A 48 -8.27 -15.84 -5.82
CA ARG A 48 -9.58 -16.27 -5.33
C ARG A 48 -9.52 -17.02 -4.01
N LYS A 49 -8.50 -16.76 -3.20
CA LYS A 49 -8.34 -17.41 -1.89
C LYS A 49 -9.01 -16.63 -0.76
N ILE A 50 -9.05 -15.30 -0.89
CA ILE A 50 -9.67 -14.44 0.11
C ILE A 50 -10.53 -13.37 -0.55
N SER A 51 -11.45 -12.82 0.25
CA SER A 51 -12.20 -11.61 -0.09
C SER A 51 -12.04 -10.62 1.05
N VAL A 52 -12.25 -9.34 0.74
CA VAL A 52 -12.13 -8.24 1.70
C VAL A 52 -13.42 -7.45 1.71
N SER A 53 -14.01 -7.29 2.89
CA SER A 53 -15.14 -6.38 3.11
C SER A 53 -14.62 -4.96 3.26
N ILE A 54 -15.20 -4.05 2.50
CA ILE A 54 -14.81 -2.63 2.56
C ILE A 54 -15.52 -1.96 3.75
N ASP A 55 -14.71 -1.33 4.60
CA ASP A 55 -15.20 -0.71 5.82
C ASP A 55 -15.68 0.72 5.59
N ARG A 56 -15.08 1.43 4.65
CA ARG A 56 -15.33 2.85 4.46
C ARG A 56 -15.21 3.24 3.00
N SER A 57 -16.09 4.13 2.55
CA SER A 57 -15.99 4.75 1.23
C SER A 57 -14.82 5.73 1.22
N ILE A 58 -14.14 5.82 0.07
CA ILE A 58 -13.10 6.83 -0.16
C ILE A 58 -13.64 8.25 0.04
N ASP A 59 -14.91 8.47 -0.25
CA ASP A 59 -15.54 9.80 -0.06
C ASP A 59 -15.65 10.18 1.42
N ASP A 60 -15.69 9.20 2.31
CA ASP A 60 -15.81 9.41 3.75
C ASP A 60 -14.49 9.24 4.49
N ALA A 61 -13.41 8.95 3.77
CA ALA A 61 -12.10 8.69 4.38
C ALA A 61 -11.28 9.98 4.45
N SER A 62 -10.74 10.25 5.63
CA SER A 62 -9.81 11.37 5.84
C SER A 62 -8.45 10.83 6.22
N ILE A 63 -7.39 11.42 5.67
CA ILE A 63 -6.02 11.04 6.05
C ILE A 63 -5.74 11.27 7.54
N HIS A 64 -6.49 12.17 8.17
CA HIS A 64 -6.34 12.47 9.60
C HIS A 64 -6.78 11.30 10.50
N ASP A 65 -7.57 10.38 9.96
CA ASP A 65 -8.04 9.22 10.72
C ASP A 65 -7.01 8.08 10.76
N PHE A 66 -5.89 8.22 10.05
CA PHE A 66 -4.94 7.12 9.89
C PHE A 66 -3.51 7.55 10.13
N ASP A 67 -2.71 6.59 10.60
CA ASP A 67 -1.29 6.79 10.88
C ASP A 67 -0.39 6.19 9.81
N ALA A 68 -0.88 5.22 9.05
CA ALA A 68 -0.13 4.54 7.99
C ALA A 68 -1.10 4.04 6.91
N LEU A 69 -0.56 3.79 5.72
CA LEU A 69 -1.32 3.33 4.57
C LEU A 69 -0.65 2.07 3.99
N LEU A 70 -1.45 1.02 3.76
CA LEU A 70 -1.01 -0.18 3.05
C LEU A 70 -1.69 -0.25 1.68
N ILE A 71 -0.92 -0.53 0.64
CA ILE A 71 -1.42 -0.73 -0.72
C ILE A 71 -0.96 -2.11 -1.21
N PRO A 72 -1.83 -3.13 -1.15
CA PRO A 72 -1.50 -4.44 -1.73
C PRO A 72 -1.30 -4.34 -3.24
N GLY A 73 -0.51 -5.23 -3.79
CA GLY A 73 -0.23 -5.28 -5.23
C GLY A 73 -1.28 -6.04 -6.02
N GLY A 74 -0.84 -6.76 -7.05
CA GLY A 74 -1.72 -7.35 -8.04
C GLY A 74 -2.20 -6.30 -9.02
N ASP A 75 -3.40 -6.46 -9.56
CA ASP A 75 -3.98 -5.49 -10.51
C ASP A 75 -4.74 -4.36 -9.83
N SER A 76 -4.96 -4.47 -8.52
CA SER A 76 -5.69 -3.48 -7.73
C SER A 76 -5.13 -2.06 -7.87
N PRO A 77 -3.81 -1.82 -7.72
CA PRO A 77 -3.27 -0.47 -7.87
C PRO A 77 -3.54 0.15 -9.25
N SER A 78 -3.51 -0.66 -10.31
CA SER A 78 -3.79 -0.19 -11.67
C SER A 78 -5.23 0.26 -11.83
N SER A 79 -6.16 -0.38 -11.14
CA SER A 79 -7.57 0.01 -11.14
C SER A 79 -7.80 1.26 -10.29
N LEU A 80 -7.15 1.35 -9.14
CA LEU A 80 -7.30 2.49 -8.23
C LEU A 80 -6.76 3.79 -8.85
N LYS A 81 -5.66 3.73 -9.60
CA LYS A 81 -5.00 4.91 -10.15
C LYS A 81 -5.86 5.66 -11.19
N ILE A 82 -6.89 5.01 -11.74
CA ILE A 82 -7.79 5.62 -12.71
C ILE A 82 -8.78 6.59 -12.05
N ASP A 83 -9.03 6.41 -10.76
CA ASP A 83 -9.97 7.23 -9.99
C ASP A 83 -9.21 8.27 -9.18
N ASP A 84 -9.42 9.55 -9.49
CA ASP A 84 -8.69 10.66 -8.87
C ASP A 84 -8.86 10.71 -7.35
N ARG A 85 -9.96 10.21 -6.79
CA ARG A 85 -10.19 10.22 -5.35
C ARG A 85 -9.12 9.42 -4.60
N PHE A 86 -8.73 8.27 -5.15
CA PHE A 86 -7.67 7.44 -4.56
C PHE A 86 -6.30 8.07 -4.77
N VAL A 87 -6.07 8.65 -5.94
CA VAL A 87 -4.82 9.35 -6.25
C VAL A 87 -4.61 10.53 -5.28
N TYR A 88 -5.66 11.32 -5.04
CA TYR A 88 -5.58 12.45 -4.10
C TYR A 88 -5.37 11.99 -2.67
N PHE A 89 -6.00 10.89 -2.26
CA PHE A 89 -5.80 10.34 -0.93
C PHE A 89 -4.33 9.97 -0.70
N VAL A 90 -3.72 9.29 -1.67
CA VAL A 90 -2.31 8.92 -1.62
C VAL A 90 -1.42 10.16 -1.57
N ARG A 91 -1.69 11.14 -2.43
CA ARG A 91 -0.91 12.39 -2.46
C ARG A 91 -0.95 13.12 -1.13
N HIS A 92 -2.12 13.25 -0.54
CA HIS A 92 -2.28 13.92 0.75
C HIS A 92 -1.59 13.14 1.86
N PHE A 93 -1.64 11.81 1.80
CA PHE A 93 -0.97 10.94 2.76
C PHE A 93 0.55 11.13 2.72
N ALA A 94 1.12 11.13 1.52
CA ALA A 94 2.54 11.37 1.32
C ALA A 94 2.96 12.78 1.77
N ASN A 95 2.17 13.79 1.42
CA ASN A 95 2.46 15.17 1.79
C ASN A 95 2.37 15.40 3.30
N ALA A 96 1.56 14.64 3.99
CA ALA A 96 1.47 14.66 5.46
C ALA A 96 2.62 13.92 6.13
N GLN A 97 3.52 13.32 5.35
CA GLN A 97 4.67 12.55 5.83
C GLN A 97 4.26 11.39 6.75
N LYS A 98 3.19 10.71 6.37
CA LYS A 98 2.73 9.49 7.04
C LYS A 98 3.23 8.27 6.27
N PRO A 99 3.62 7.18 6.96
CA PRO A 99 4.17 6.01 6.30
C PRO A 99 3.22 5.38 5.29
N ILE A 100 3.77 4.99 4.13
CA ILE A 100 3.06 4.26 3.09
C ILE A 100 3.79 2.95 2.83
N PHE A 101 3.07 1.85 2.93
CA PHE A 101 3.57 0.49 2.75
C PHE A 101 3.09 -0.03 1.40
N MET A 102 4.04 -0.42 0.54
CA MET A 102 3.77 -0.78 -0.86
C MET A 102 4.27 -2.18 -1.18
N CYS A 103 3.40 -3.01 -1.73
CA CYS A 103 3.79 -4.34 -2.21
C CYS A 103 3.83 -4.37 -3.72
N SER A 104 4.91 -4.93 -4.27
CA SER A 104 5.03 -5.25 -5.70
C SER A 104 4.71 -4.08 -6.61
N HIS A 105 3.57 -4.14 -7.29
CA HIS A 105 3.14 -3.21 -8.33
C HIS A 105 2.58 -1.89 -7.78
N SER A 106 2.31 -1.82 -6.49
CA SER A 106 1.58 -0.67 -5.92
C SER A 106 2.30 0.68 -6.00
N PRO A 107 3.63 0.79 -6.18
CA PRO A 107 4.25 2.10 -6.39
C PRO A 107 3.72 2.88 -7.59
N ILE A 108 3.06 2.23 -8.56
CA ILE A 108 2.44 2.94 -9.69
C ILE A 108 1.36 3.92 -9.23
N LEU A 109 0.70 3.65 -8.12
CA LEU A 109 -0.29 4.56 -7.57
C LEU A 109 0.38 5.83 -7.02
N LEU A 110 1.55 5.70 -6.42
CA LEU A 110 2.34 6.84 -5.97
C LEU A 110 2.92 7.62 -7.14
N MET A 111 3.31 6.92 -8.19
CA MET A 111 3.73 7.56 -9.45
C MET A 111 2.61 8.43 -10.02
N GLN A 112 1.40 7.89 -10.09
CA GLN A 112 0.23 8.62 -10.57
C GLN A 112 -0.09 9.82 -9.67
N ALA A 113 0.15 9.69 -8.37
CA ALA A 113 -0.05 10.78 -7.41
C ALA A 113 1.04 11.85 -7.46
N GLY A 114 2.12 11.62 -8.21
CA GLY A 114 3.22 12.59 -8.35
C GLY A 114 4.08 12.72 -7.11
N VAL A 115 4.21 11.64 -6.32
CA VAL A 115 4.95 11.69 -5.04
C VAL A 115 6.09 10.68 -4.98
N ILE A 116 6.63 10.29 -6.15
CA ILE A 116 7.68 9.26 -6.21
C ILE A 116 9.07 9.80 -6.59
N LEU A 117 9.17 11.05 -7.03
CA LEU A 117 10.43 11.64 -7.49
C LEU A 117 11.48 11.60 -6.38
N GLY A 118 12.65 11.03 -6.68
CA GLY A 118 13.77 10.95 -5.75
C GLY A 118 13.60 9.91 -4.63
N ARG A 119 12.50 9.18 -4.61
CA ARG A 119 12.23 8.23 -3.54
C ARG A 119 12.90 6.86 -3.84
N ARG A 120 13.36 6.21 -2.78
CA ARG A 120 13.96 4.88 -2.89
C ARG A 120 12.89 3.81 -2.79
N ILE A 121 12.77 3.00 -3.85
CA ILE A 121 11.71 2.00 -4.02
C ILE A 121 12.35 0.68 -4.46
N THR A 122 11.75 -0.44 -4.08
CA THR A 122 12.17 -1.74 -4.56
C THR A 122 11.93 -1.89 -6.06
N LYS A 123 12.84 -2.58 -6.74
CA LYS A 123 12.75 -2.83 -8.18
C LYS A 123 11.88 -4.06 -8.44
N MET A 124 10.73 -3.83 -9.06
CA MET A 124 9.85 -4.90 -9.52
C MET A 124 10.04 -5.13 -11.01
N GLN A 125 10.03 -6.40 -11.43
CA GLN A 125 10.51 -6.84 -12.74
C GLN A 125 9.78 -6.23 -13.94
N HIS A 126 8.49 -5.91 -13.85
CA HIS A 126 7.69 -5.52 -15.03
C HIS A 126 7.29 -4.04 -15.06
N THR A 127 7.55 -3.28 -14.01
CA THR A 127 7.11 -1.89 -13.92
C THR A 127 8.23 -0.91 -13.64
N PHE A 128 9.47 -1.40 -13.57
CA PHE A 128 10.58 -0.56 -13.13
C PHE A 128 10.90 0.59 -14.09
N GLN A 129 10.66 0.42 -15.39
CA GLN A 129 10.99 1.46 -16.38
C GLN A 129 10.16 2.73 -16.16
N ASP A 130 8.86 2.57 -15.94
CA ASP A 130 7.97 3.71 -15.70
C ASP A 130 8.35 4.43 -14.40
N LEU A 131 8.67 3.67 -13.35
CA LEU A 131 9.09 4.23 -12.07
C LEU A 131 10.40 4.99 -12.18
N GLU A 132 11.37 4.44 -12.91
CA GLU A 132 12.64 5.12 -13.17
C GLU A 132 12.45 6.43 -13.93
N GLN A 133 11.61 6.40 -14.96
CA GLN A 133 11.30 7.60 -15.74
C GLN A 133 10.62 8.66 -14.90
N ALA A 134 9.84 8.26 -13.92
CA ALA A 134 9.19 9.16 -12.97
C ALA A 134 10.16 9.67 -11.90
N GLY A 135 11.41 9.23 -11.89
CA GLY A 135 12.44 9.71 -11.00
C GLY A 135 12.64 8.91 -9.72
N ALA A 136 12.03 7.73 -9.61
CA ALA A 136 12.29 6.86 -8.47
C ALA A 136 13.70 6.27 -8.56
N VAL A 137 14.32 6.03 -7.42
CA VAL A 137 15.62 5.36 -7.32
C VAL A 137 15.34 3.92 -6.91
N LEU A 138 15.64 2.96 -7.82
CA LEU A 138 15.23 1.58 -7.65
C LEU A 138 16.33 0.70 -7.09
N PHE A 139 15.94 -0.19 -6.17
CA PHE A 139 16.84 -1.13 -5.50
C PHE A 139 16.32 -2.56 -5.66
N ASP A 140 17.18 -3.45 -6.13
CA ASP A 140 16.83 -4.87 -6.26
C ASP A 140 17.09 -5.58 -4.92
N GLN A 141 16.21 -5.31 -3.95
CA GLN A 141 16.27 -5.85 -2.60
C GLN A 141 14.89 -6.34 -2.19
N GLU A 142 14.84 -7.21 -1.19
CA GLU A 142 13.57 -7.77 -0.68
C GLU A 142 12.66 -6.67 -0.14
N VAL A 143 13.26 -5.72 0.59
CA VAL A 143 12.53 -4.60 1.18
C VAL A 143 13.40 -3.34 1.11
N MET A 144 12.77 -2.20 0.88
CA MET A 144 13.40 -0.90 0.96
C MET A 144 12.62 -0.02 1.93
N ASN A 145 13.32 0.56 2.89
CA ASN A 145 12.78 1.55 3.81
C ASN A 145 13.39 2.91 3.47
N ASP A 146 12.59 3.80 2.93
CA ASP A 146 13.00 5.17 2.62
C ASP A 146 12.52 6.11 3.73
N ASN A 147 13.40 6.39 4.68
CA ASN A 147 13.20 7.35 5.79
C ASN A 147 11.97 7.05 6.66
N ASN A 148 11.59 5.77 6.80
CA ASN A 148 10.40 5.34 7.52
C ASN A 148 9.09 5.92 6.95
N LEU A 149 9.15 6.42 5.71
CA LEU A 149 8.00 7.00 5.02
C LEU A 149 7.50 6.09 3.90
N TYR A 150 8.42 5.56 3.07
CA TYR A 150 8.04 4.63 2.00
C TYR A 150 8.71 3.30 2.27
N ILE A 151 7.90 2.28 2.54
CA ILE A 151 8.38 0.91 2.74
C ILE A 151 7.84 0.08 1.59
N SER A 152 8.71 -0.58 0.83
CA SER A 152 8.30 -1.32 -0.36
C SER A 152 8.93 -2.71 -0.40
N SER A 153 8.29 -3.65 -1.11
CA SER A 153 8.79 -5.01 -1.36
C SER A 153 8.65 -5.35 -2.83
N ARG A 154 9.53 -6.24 -3.33
CA ARG A 154 9.55 -6.61 -4.75
C ARG A 154 8.42 -7.55 -5.15
N SER A 155 8.11 -8.51 -4.28
CA SER A 155 7.20 -9.60 -4.62
C SER A 155 6.59 -10.23 -3.38
N THR A 156 5.62 -11.11 -3.60
CA THR A 156 4.99 -11.89 -2.54
C THR A 156 6.00 -12.72 -1.74
N LEU A 157 7.07 -13.18 -2.38
CA LEU A 157 8.12 -13.97 -1.73
C LEU A 157 8.87 -13.14 -0.67
N ASP A 158 8.87 -11.85 -0.79
CA ASP A 158 9.57 -10.94 0.12
C ASP A 158 8.73 -10.49 1.31
N LEU A 159 7.48 -10.95 1.43
CA LEU A 159 6.56 -10.53 2.48
C LEU A 159 7.11 -10.67 3.90
N PRO A 160 7.84 -11.74 4.27
CA PRO A 160 8.39 -11.80 5.63
C PRO A 160 9.27 -10.59 5.99
N TYR A 161 10.11 -10.15 5.08
CA TYR A 161 10.97 -8.98 5.27
C TYR A 161 10.14 -7.69 5.33
N PHE A 162 9.15 -7.58 4.44
CA PHE A 162 8.26 -6.43 4.37
C PHE A 162 7.46 -6.28 5.68
N ILE A 163 6.88 -7.36 6.17
CA ILE A 163 6.09 -7.35 7.40
C ILE A 163 6.96 -6.94 8.59
N GLN A 164 8.15 -7.51 8.68
CA GLN A 164 9.08 -7.16 9.76
C GLN A 164 9.40 -5.67 9.77
N GLU A 165 9.68 -5.11 8.59
CA GLU A 165 10.04 -3.70 8.46
C GLU A 165 8.85 -2.77 8.74
N THR A 166 7.66 -3.11 8.24
CA THR A 166 6.45 -2.31 8.49
C THR A 166 6.06 -2.33 9.96
N LEU A 167 6.20 -3.47 10.64
CA LEU A 167 5.94 -3.55 12.08
C LEU A 167 6.89 -2.67 12.88
N LYS A 168 8.16 -2.57 12.48
CA LYS A 168 9.11 -1.65 13.12
C LYS A 168 8.65 -0.19 12.99
N VAL A 169 8.17 0.20 11.81
CA VAL A 169 7.68 1.55 11.57
C VAL A 169 6.43 1.83 12.42
N LEU A 170 5.52 0.86 12.52
CA LEU A 170 4.28 1.03 13.30
C LEU A 170 4.55 1.13 14.81
N ARG A 171 5.67 0.62 15.30
CA ARG A 171 6.03 0.71 16.72
C ARG A 171 6.65 2.06 17.11
N ARG A 172 6.92 2.92 16.16
CA ARG A 172 7.52 4.25 16.42
C ARG A 172 6.47 5.26 17.01
#